data_f0e2551ba3d19057958b224de5025537
#
_entry.id   f0e2551ba3d19057958b224de5025537
#
_cell.length_a   1.000
_cell.length_b   1.000
_cell.length_c   1.000
_cell.angle_alpha   90.00
_cell.angle_beta   90.00
_cell.angle_gamma   90.00
#
_symmetry.space_group_name_H-M   'P 1'
#
loop_
_entity.id
_entity.type
_entity.pdbx_description
1 polymer ?
#
loop_
_entity_poly.entity_id
_entity_poly.type
_entity_poly.pdbx_seq_one_letter_code
_entity_poly.pdbx_strand_id
1 'polypeptide(L)'
;HLFKCGAVHQAVHRRGCKFASGAYVMSPAIEGVYTMIMGRHTHHHDTSVFPFSYLLEQEGRSALLPGANLSSYGTVRDIEKWRQRDKRSAGRDLINFETWNPFVGNALAAGLDALRTLYDSNPDAQSFIYNSVHIKLTGLRRGIQRYEQALAATLGDLLARGGDGYDGRGAWIDAAGLYLARSCMEELLDAIEQDAVTTPEALTERLQAFAERSEERRVGKECPYRW
;
A
#
# COMPACT_ATOMS: atom_id res chain seq x y z
N HIS A 1 4.10 10.74 24.12
CA HIS A 1 2.90 11.45 23.65
C HIS A 1 1.57 10.88 24.08
N LEU A 2 1.53 9.68 24.64
CA LEU A 2 0.34 9.04 25.20
C LEU A 2 -0.43 9.95 26.16
N PHE A 3 0.26 10.81 26.89
CA PHE A 3 -0.35 11.72 27.84
C PHE A 3 -1.21 12.83 27.23
N LYS A 4 -0.91 13.26 26.00
CA LYS A 4 -1.68 14.30 25.32
C LYS A 4 -2.83 13.76 24.49
N CYS A 5 -2.74 12.52 24.07
CA CYS A 5 -3.71 11.91 23.15
C CYS A 5 -4.62 10.88 23.83
N GLY A 6 -4.45 10.62 25.12
CA GLY A 6 -5.16 9.59 25.87
C GLY A 6 -4.42 8.25 25.89
N ALA A 7 -5.02 7.25 26.52
CA ALA A 7 -4.36 6.00 26.86
C ALA A 7 -4.18 5.02 25.67
N VAL A 8 -5.00 5.14 24.63
CA VAL A 8 -4.98 4.23 23.47
C VAL A 8 -5.08 5.02 22.19
N HIS A 9 -3.97 5.16 21.49
CA HIS A 9 -3.91 5.73 20.16
C HIS A 9 -3.08 4.84 19.25
N GLN A 10 -3.64 4.45 18.13
CA GLN A 10 -3.02 3.56 17.16
C GLN A 10 -2.73 4.31 15.87
N ALA A 11 -1.64 3.94 15.20
CA ALA A 11 -1.35 4.34 13.84
C ALA A 11 -1.26 3.10 12.96
N VAL A 12 -1.59 3.24 11.68
CA VAL A 12 -1.47 2.19 10.68
C VAL A 12 -0.47 2.64 9.63
N HIS A 13 0.72 2.08 9.69
CA HIS A 13 1.75 2.27 8.68
C HIS A 13 1.64 1.10 7.70
N ARG A 14 1.08 1.36 6.52
CA ARG A 14 0.87 0.31 5.53
C ARG A 14 2.22 -0.19 4.99
N ARG A 15 2.18 -1.28 4.24
CA ARG A 15 3.33 -1.94 3.64
C ARG A 15 4.33 -0.96 3.03
N GLY A 16 5.62 -1.17 3.31
CA GLY A 16 6.72 -0.41 2.74
C GLY A 16 6.85 1.03 3.21
N CYS A 17 6.07 1.46 4.22
CA CYS A 17 6.29 2.75 4.87
C CYS A 17 7.68 2.81 5.49
N LYS A 18 8.33 3.95 5.33
CA LYS A 18 9.69 4.17 5.80
C LYS A 18 9.79 5.50 6.53
N PHE A 19 10.37 5.47 7.71
CA PHE A 19 10.62 6.64 8.53
C PHE A 19 12.06 7.10 8.36
N ALA A 20 12.26 8.37 8.08
CA ALA A 20 13.57 9.00 8.17
C ALA A 20 14.00 9.14 9.64
N SER A 21 15.30 9.26 9.86
CA SER A 21 15.83 9.48 11.21
C SER A 21 15.20 10.72 11.83
N GLY A 22 14.72 10.59 13.07
CA GLY A 22 14.05 11.67 13.79
C GLY A 22 12.62 11.99 13.34
N ALA A 23 12.04 11.22 12.42
CA ALA A 23 10.65 11.37 12.05
C ALA A 23 9.72 11.11 13.24
N TYR A 24 8.66 11.90 13.33
CA TYR A 24 7.65 11.81 14.37
C TYR A 24 6.25 11.89 13.76
N VAL A 25 5.38 10.98 14.15
CA VAL A 25 3.98 10.95 13.75
C VAL A 25 3.09 10.91 14.98
N MET A 26 2.14 11.85 15.06
CA MET A 26 1.13 11.89 16.12
C MET A 26 -0.02 10.96 15.76
N SER A 27 -0.20 9.92 16.57
CA SER A 27 -1.35 9.01 16.43
C SER A 27 -2.66 9.64 16.92
N PRO A 28 -3.81 9.26 16.36
CA PRO A 28 -3.98 8.31 15.27
C PRO A 28 -3.51 8.86 13.91
N ALA A 29 -2.90 8.01 13.10
CA ALA A 29 -2.47 8.34 11.74
C ALA A 29 -2.52 7.09 10.85
N ILE A 30 -2.78 7.27 9.56
CA ILE A 30 -2.75 6.19 8.58
C ILE A 30 -1.96 6.66 7.36
N GLU A 31 -0.91 5.93 6.99
CA GLU A 31 -0.13 6.22 5.79
C GLU A 31 -0.35 5.16 4.71
N GLY A 32 -0.39 5.63 3.46
CA GLY A 32 -0.50 4.79 2.28
C GLY A 32 0.73 3.92 2.06
N VAL A 33 0.57 2.86 1.29
CA VAL A 33 1.67 1.91 0.98
C VAL A 33 2.87 2.64 0.38
N TYR A 34 4.07 2.21 0.75
CA TYR A 34 5.34 2.77 0.28
C TYR A 34 5.52 4.28 0.52
N THR A 35 4.90 4.82 1.56
CA THR A 35 5.09 6.23 1.94
C THR A 35 6.40 6.42 2.68
N MET A 36 7.16 7.43 2.29
CA MET A 36 8.34 7.91 3.02
C MET A 36 7.97 9.08 3.92
N ILE A 37 8.18 8.94 5.23
CA ILE A 37 7.80 9.90 6.26
C ILE A 37 9.05 10.62 6.75
N MET A 38 9.07 11.95 6.69
CA MET A 38 10.22 12.78 7.05
C MET A 38 9.77 14.02 7.83
N GLY A 39 10.41 14.29 8.98
CA GLY A 39 10.09 15.43 9.82
C GLY A 39 9.03 15.11 10.88
N ARG A 40 8.38 16.13 11.43
CA ARG A 40 7.45 16.03 12.55
C ARG A 40 6.02 16.34 12.14
N HIS A 41 5.15 15.36 12.31
CA HIS A 41 3.73 15.44 11.99
C HIS A 41 2.91 15.47 13.28
N THR A 42 2.46 16.67 13.64
CA THR A 42 1.82 16.94 14.94
C THR A 42 0.28 17.01 14.86
N HIS A 43 -0.27 16.67 13.72
CA HIS A 43 -1.71 16.57 13.49
C HIS A 43 -2.05 15.16 13.02
N HIS A 44 -3.22 14.70 13.45
CA HIS A 44 -3.77 13.44 12.96
C HIS A 44 -4.02 13.54 11.46
N HIS A 45 -3.64 12.50 10.73
CA HIS A 45 -3.85 12.45 9.28
C HIS A 45 -4.19 11.04 8.82
N ASP A 46 -4.90 10.97 7.71
CA ASP A 46 -5.12 9.74 6.96
C ASP A 46 -4.75 10.00 5.50
N THR A 47 -3.62 9.48 5.09
CA THR A 47 -3.11 9.54 3.71
C THR A 47 -3.13 8.15 3.05
N SER A 48 -3.91 7.23 3.58
CA SER A 48 -3.97 5.83 3.17
C SER A 48 -4.29 5.64 1.68
N VAL A 49 -5.02 6.58 1.08
CA VAL A 49 -5.40 6.58 -0.33
C VAL A 49 -4.23 6.95 -1.27
N PHE A 50 -3.15 7.56 -0.76
CA PHE A 50 -2.04 8.05 -1.57
C PHE A 50 -0.79 7.16 -1.44
N PRO A 51 -0.67 6.08 -2.23
CA PRO A 51 0.50 5.21 -2.20
C PRO A 51 1.74 5.93 -2.74
N PHE A 52 2.93 5.40 -2.42
CA PHE A 52 4.23 5.91 -2.90
C PHE A 52 4.45 7.40 -2.67
N SER A 53 3.93 7.95 -1.59
CA SER A 53 4.02 9.38 -1.31
C SER A 53 5.24 9.73 -0.46
N TYR A 54 5.63 11.00 -0.50
CA TYR A 54 6.44 11.61 0.54
C TYR A 54 5.54 12.42 1.45
N LEU A 55 5.65 12.18 2.75
CA LEU A 55 5.07 13.00 3.80
C LEU A 55 6.20 13.79 4.46
N LEU A 56 6.21 15.10 4.25
CA LEU A 56 7.27 16.01 4.65
C LEU A 56 6.76 17.03 5.66
N GLU A 57 7.62 17.44 6.58
CA GLU A 57 7.38 18.65 7.35
C GLU A 57 7.86 19.87 6.56
N GLN A 58 6.97 20.80 6.33
CA GLN A 58 7.28 22.10 5.71
C GLN A 58 6.65 23.20 6.55
N GLU A 59 7.46 24.09 7.11
CA GLU A 59 6.99 25.24 7.89
C GLU A 59 6.02 24.85 9.04
N GLY A 60 6.32 23.76 9.74
CA GLY A 60 5.50 23.23 10.82
C GLY A 60 4.21 22.53 10.40
N ARG A 61 4.02 22.29 9.10
CA ARG A 61 2.84 21.62 8.55
C ARG A 61 3.23 20.32 7.85
N SER A 62 2.30 19.38 7.83
CA SER A 62 2.44 18.16 7.06
C SER A 62 2.14 18.44 5.58
N ALA A 63 3.12 18.28 4.71
CA ALA A 63 2.99 18.41 3.27
C ALA A 63 3.09 17.04 2.61
N LEU A 64 2.14 16.71 1.73
CA LEU A 64 2.12 15.47 0.98
C LEU A 64 2.52 15.72 -0.48
N LEU A 65 3.43 14.88 -0.98
CA LEU A 65 3.81 14.82 -2.38
C LEU A 65 3.37 13.45 -2.94
N PRO A 66 2.16 13.35 -3.53
CA PRO A 66 1.63 12.09 -4.02
C PRO A 66 2.52 11.46 -5.09
N GLY A 67 2.75 10.17 -4.98
CA GLY A 67 3.54 9.41 -5.94
C GLY A 67 5.03 9.79 -6.04
N ALA A 68 5.55 10.64 -5.14
CA ALA A 68 6.94 11.10 -5.22
C ALA A 68 7.94 9.96 -5.10
N ASN A 69 7.61 8.93 -4.33
CA ASN A 69 8.45 7.77 -4.12
C ASN A 69 8.55 6.84 -5.35
N LEU A 70 7.62 6.96 -6.32
CA LEU A 70 7.70 6.28 -7.63
C LEU A 70 8.89 6.77 -8.47
N SER A 71 9.26 8.03 -8.31
CA SER A 71 10.40 8.63 -9.02
C SER A 71 11.72 8.40 -8.28
N SER A 72 11.69 7.79 -7.11
CA SER A 72 12.87 7.56 -6.28
C SER A 72 13.44 6.18 -6.53
N TYR A 73 14.70 6.13 -6.94
CA TYR A 73 15.47 4.88 -6.99
C TYR A 73 15.48 4.14 -5.64
N GLY A 74 15.27 4.88 -4.54
CA GLY A 74 15.27 4.33 -3.18
C GLY A 74 14.22 3.26 -2.94
N THR A 75 13.01 3.38 -3.50
CA THR A 75 11.93 2.39 -3.28
C THR A 75 12.27 1.03 -3.89
N VAL A 76 12.65 1.01 -5.17
CA VAL A 76 13.05 -0.24 -5.86
C VAL A 76 14.23 -0.88 -5.15
N ARG A 77 15.27 -0.09 -4.89
CA ARG A 77 16.46 -0.55 -4.17
C ARG A 77 16.13 -1.14 -2.79
N ASP A 78 15.22 -0.50 -2.03
CA ASP A 78 14.89 -0.95 -0.68
C ASP A 78 14.08 -2.25 -0.71
N ILE A 79 13.20 -2.44 -1.70
CA ILE A 79 12.47 -3.69 -1.91
C ILE A 79 13.44 -4.84 -2.25
N GLU A 80 14.35 -4.61 -3.20
CA GLU A 80 15.37 -5.60 -3.58
C GLU A 80 16.30 -5.97 -2.41
N LYS A 81 16.76 -4.97 -1.67
CA LYS A 81 17.59 -5.19 -0.48
C LYS A 81 16.86 -5.94 0.62
N TRP A 82 15.58 -5.68 0.81
CA TRP A 82 14.80 -6.36 1.83
C TRP A 82 14.69 -7.84 1.55
N ARG A 83 14.41 -8.21 0.31
CA ARG A 83 14.40 -9.61 -0.14
C ARG A 83 15.72 -10.32 0.13
N GLN A 84 16.86 -9.66 -0.12
CA GLN A 84 18.19 -10.22 0.14
C GLN A 84 18.57 -10.29 1.63
N ARG A 85 18.03 -9.41 2.44
CA ARG A 85 18.30 -9.29 3.88
C ARG A 85 17.38 -10.12 4.75
N ASP A 86 16.30 -10.61 4.19
CA ASP A 86 15.39 -11.47 4.91
C ASP A 86 16.08 -12.84 5.13
N LYS A 87 16.44 -13.07 6.39
CA LYS A 87 17.10 -14.30 6.83
C LYS A 87 16.21 -15.16 7.73
N ARG A 88 14.91 -14.89 7.72
CA ARG A 88 13.97 -15.71 8.45
C ARG A 88 13.97 -17.12 7.88
N SER A 89 13.84 -18.12 8.75
CA SER A 89 13.70 -19.50 8.30
C SER A 89 12.42 -19.64 7.47
N ALA A 90 12.51 -20.36 6.35
CA ALA A 90 11.37 -20.64 5.49
C ALA A 90 10.20 -21.20 6.31
N GLY A 91 8.99 -20.69 6.08
CA GLY A 91 7.75 -21.24 6.61
C GLY A 91 7.11 -20.50 7.80
N ARG A 92 7.75 -19.47 8.38
CA ARG A 92 7.10 -18.72 9.47
C ARG A 92 6.16 -17.62 9.02
N ASP A 93 6.53 -16.88 7.99
CA ASP A 93 5.74 -15.75 7.49
C ASP A 93 5.63 -15.82 5.97
N LEU A 94 4.42 -15.75 5.48
CA LEU A 94 4.12 -15.72 4.05
C LEU A 94 4.14 -14.27 3.55
N ILE A 95 5.34 -13.72 3.30
CA ILE A 95 5.46 -12.35 2.80
C ILE A 95 5.70 -12.34 1.30
N ASN A 96 4.79 -11.71 0.57
CA ASN A 96 4.97 -11.40 -0.84
C ASN A 96 5.70 -10.07 -1.00
N PHE A 97 6.83 -10.07 -1.70
CA PHE A 97 7.68 -8.88 -1.93
C PHE A 97 7.41 -8.20 -3.28
N GLU A 98 6.43 -8.64 -4.03
CA GLU A 98 6.10 -8.01 -5.30
C GLU A 98 5.50 -6.61 -5.10
N THR A 99 6.08 -5.65 -5.80
CA THR A 99 5.62 -4.26 -5.76
C THR A 99 4.36 -4.07 -6.58
N TRP A 100 4.32 -4.65 -7.78
CA TRP A 100 3.21 -4.53 -8.71
C TRP A 100 2.26 -5.71 -8.55
N ASN A 101 1.11 -5.47 -7.99
CA ASN A 101 0.10 -6.47 -7.66
C ASN A 101 -1.29 -5.81 -7.60
N PRO A 102 -2.39 -6.58 -7.58
CA PRO A 102 -3.74 -6.01 -7.58
C PRO A 102 -4.05 -5.07 -6.41
N PHE A 103 -3.51 -5.34 -5.23
CA PHE A 103 -3.70 -4.46 -4.06
C PHE A 103 -3.09 -3.08 -4.28
N VAL A 104 -1.85 -3.03 -4.81
CA VAL A 104 -1.18 -1.77 -5.14
C VAL A 104 -1.86 -1.08 -6.31
N GLY A 105 -2.30 -1.82 -7.33
CA GLY A 105 -3.08 -1.30 -8.45
C GLY A 105 -4.36 -0.60 -7.98
N ASN A 106 -5.11 -1.22 -7.08
CA ASN A 106 -6.31 -0.61 -6.48
C ASN A 106 -5.98 0.65 -5.68
N ALA A 107 -4.88 0.65 -4.93
CA ALA A 107 -4.44 1.84 -4.19
C ALA A 107 -4.04 2.99 -5.14
N LEU A 108 -3.37 2.70 -6.25
CA LEU A 108 -3.03 3.68 -7.28
C LEU A 108 -4.27 4.28 -7.94
N ALA A 109 -5.26 3.45 -8.30
CA ALA A 109 -6.51 3.89 -8.88
C ALA A 109 -7.28 4.80 -7.92
N ALA A 110 -7.44 4.38 -6.66
CA ALA A 110 -8.11 5.19 -5.64
C ALA A 110 -7.38 6.52 -5.38
N GLY A 111 -6.03 6.51 -5.35
CA GLY A 111 -5.23 7.72 -5.22
C GLY A 111 -5.37 8.68 -6.40
N LEU A 112 -5.43 8.14 -7.61
CA LEU A 112 -5.67 8.92 -8.83
C LEU A 112 -7.03 9.60 -8.80
N ASP A 113 -8.08 8.87 -8.44
CA ASP A 113 -9.44 9.41 -8.33
C ASP A 113 -9.55 10.49 -7.24
N ALA A 114 -8.90 10.27 -6.09
CA ALA A 114 -8.85 11.27 -5.02
C ALA A 114 -8.15 12.56 -5.46
N LEU A 115 -7.02 12.47 -6.18
CA LEU A 115 -6.32 13.66 -6.68
C LEU A 115 -7.13 14.40 -7.75
N ARG A 116 -7.81 13.69 -8.64
CA ARG A 116 -8.69 14.30 -9.65
C ARG A 116 -9.87 15.00 -8.98
N THR A 117 -10.51 14.35 -8.03
CA THR A 117 -11.61 14.94 -7.25
C THR A 117 -11.17 16.22 -6.53
N LEU A 118 -9.99 16.22 -5.91
CA LEU A 118 -9.42 17.41 -5.28
C LEU A 118 -9.20 18.55 -6.29
N TYR A 119 -8.62 18.24 -7.44
CA TYR A 119 -8.37 19.22 -8.49
C TYR A 119 -9.67 19.82 -9.02
N ASP A 120 -10.66 18.96 -9.32
CA ASP A 120 -11.95 19.38 -9.89
C ASP A 120 -12.79 20.19 -8.90
N SER A 121 -12.60 19.97 -7.59
CA SER A 121 -13.30 20.73 -6.55
C SER A 121 -12.92 22.21 -6.52
N ASN A 122 -11.68 22.57 -6.91
CA ASN A 122 -11.23 23.95 -7.01
C ASN A 122 -10.02 24.08 -7.96
N PRO A 123 -10.23 24.15 -9.29
CA PRO A 123 -9.15 24.17 -10.29
C PRO A 123 -8.19 25.35 -10.18
N ASP A 124 -8.62 26.46 -9.58
CA ASP A 124 -7.82 27.69 -9.42
C ASP A 124 -6.96 27.68 -8.13
N ALA A 125 -7.18 26.71 -7.25
CA ALA A 125 -6.44 26.62 -6.00
C ALA A 125 -4.96 26.31 -6.23
N GLN A 126 -4.07 27.00 -5.50
CA GLN A 126 -2.63 26.75 -5.53
C GLN A 126 -2.21 25.66 -4.54
N SER A 127 -3.08 25.32 -3.61
CA SER A 127 -2.89 24.24 -2.64
C SER A 127 -4.23 23.67 -2.17
N PHE A 128 -4.20 22.44 -1.72
CA PHE A 128 -5.34 21.66 -1.25
C PHE A 128 -5.03 21.13 0.15
N ILE A 129 -6.08 20.90 0.93
CA ILE A 129 -5.98 20.21 2.22
C ILE A 129 -6.74 18.90 2.11
N TYR A 130 -6.07 17.81 2.46
CA TYR A 130 -6.68 16.48 2.55
C TYR A 130 -6.33 15.86 3.91
N ASN A 131 -7.34 15.62 4.74
CA ASN A 131 -7.16 15.01 6.08
C ASN A 131 -5.93 15.57 6.82
N SER A 132 -5.89 16.90 7.00
CA SER A 132 -4.83 17.63 7.71
C SER A 132 -3.45 17.66 7.02
N VAL A 133 -3.31 17.19 5.79
CA VAL A 133 -2.08 17.36 5.02
C VAL A 133 -2.27 18.34 3.87
N HIS A 134 -1.22 19.10 3.57
CA HIS A 134 -1.20 20.09 2.49
C HIS A 134 -0.63 19.48 1.20
N ILE A 135 -1.33 19.69 0.09
CA ILE A 135 -0.89 19.26 -1.24
C ILE A 135 -0.81 20.50 -2.14
N LYS A 136 0.38 20.90 -2.55
CA LYS A 136 0.55 22.00 -3.53
C LYS A 136 0.03 21.57 -4.90
N LEU A 137 -0.56 22.50 -5.67
CA LEU A 137 -1.06 22.24 -7.03
C LEU A 137 -0.03 21.54 -7.92
N THR A 138 1.23 21.97 -7.85
CA THR A 138 2.32 21.34 -8.62
C THR A 138 2.57 19.89 -8.20
N GLY A 139 2.46 19.60 -6.91
CA GLY A 139 2.57 18.24 -6.35
C GLY A 139 1.39 17.37 -6.75
N LEU A 140 0.18 17.93 -6.71
CA LEU A 140 -1.06 17.25 -7.11
C LEU A 140 -1.00 16.84 -8.60
N ARG A 141 -0.70 17.78 -9.51
CA ARG A 141 -0.58 17.50 -10.95
C ARG A 141 0.48 16.43 -11.27
N ARG A 142 1.64 16.52 -10.61
CA ARG A 142 2.68 15.49 -10.74
C ARG A 142 2.23 14.14 -10.17
N GLY A 143 1.47 14.16 -9.09
CA GLY A 143 0.88 12.97 -8.48
C GLY A 143 -0.08 12.27 -9.44
N ILE A 144 -0.98 12.99 -10.09
CA ILE A 144 -1.88 12.46 -11.13
C ILE A 144 -1.07 11.76 -12.22
N GLN A 145 -0.11 12.46 -12.83
CA GLN A 145 0.73 11.89 -13.90
C GLN A 145 1.46 10.62 -13.46
N ARG A 146 2.04 10.61 -12.26
CA ARG A 146 2.76 9.46 -11.72
C ARG A 146 1.85 8.27 -11.47
N TYR A 147 0.65 8.52 -10.92
CA TYR A 147 -0.31 7.45 -10.67
C TYR A 147 -0.88 6.87 -11.97
N GLU A 148 -1.14 7.69 -12.99
CA GLU A 148 -1.52 7.22 -14.32
C GLU A 148 -0.44 6.29 -14.92
N GLN A 149 0.81 6.72 -14.89
CA GLN A 149 1.94 5.93 -15.40
C GLN A 149 2.13 4.62 -14.61
N ALA A 150 2.09 4.69 -13.28
CA ALA A 150 2.26 3.52 -12.43
C ALA A 150 1.10 2.54 -12.56
N LEU A 151 -0.13 3.04 -12.69
CA LEU A 151 -1.31 2.20 -12.90
C LEU A 151 -1.24 1.50 -14.27
N ALA A 152 -0.88 2.23 -15.33
CA ALA A 152 -0.70 1.65 -16.66
C ALA A 152 0.41 0.56 -16.66
N ALA A 153 1.53 0.81 -15.97
CA ALA A 153 2.60 -0.18 -15.82
C ALA A 153 2.14 -1.42 -15.03
N THR A 154 1.40 -1.22 -13.93
CA THR A 154 0.86 -2.31 -13.12
C THR A 154 -0.12 -3.17 -13.92
N LEU A 155 -1.05 -2.53 -14.65
CA LEU A 155 -2.02 -3.24 -15.48
C LEU A 155 -1.33 -3.97 -16.63
N GLY A 156 -0.34 -3.35 -17.28
CA GLY A 156 0.46 -3.97 -18.33
C GLY A 156 1.21 -5.21 -17.84
N ASP A 157 1.82 -5.14 -16.66
CA ASP A 157 2.52 -6.27 -16.04
C ASP A 157 1.54 -7.41 -15.67
N LEU A 158 0.38 -7.07 -15.09
CA LEU A 158 -0.65 -8.06 -14.75
C LEU A 158 -1.22 -8.74 -16.00
N LEU A 159 -1.48 -7.99 -17.07
CA LEU A 159 -1.96 -8.53 -18.35
C LEU A 159 -0.91 -9.40 -19.03
N ALA A 160 0.36 -8.99 -19.00
CA ALA A 160 1.46 -9.76 -19.60
C ALA A 160 1.68 -11.12 -18.93
N ARG A 161 1.40 -11.21 -17.64
CA ARG A 161 1.50 -12.48 -16.90
C ARG A 161 0.42 -13.49 -17.27
N GLY A 162 -0.66 -13.05 -17.89
CA GLY A 162 -1.76 -13.88 -18.39
C GLY A 162 -2.46 -14.67 -17.29
N GLY A 163 -3.73 -14.89 -17.44
CA GLY A 163 -4.48 -15.77 -16.53
C GLY A 163 -5.92 -15.85 -16.96
N ASP A 164 -6.33 -17.00 -17.46
CA ASP A 164 -7.70 -17.25 -17.93
C ASP A 164 -8.76 -17.24 -16.80
N GLY A 165 -8.39 -16.95 -15.57
CA GLY A 165 -9.27 -16.99 -14.43
C GLY A 165 -9.30 -15.74 -13.57
N TYR A 166 -8.54 -14.70 -13.93
CA TYR A 166 -8.53 -13.44 -13.17
C TYR A 166 -9.50 -12.45 -13.82
N ASP A 167 -10.67 -12.28 -13.22
CA ASP A 167 -11.66 -11.31 -13.70
C ASP A 167 -11.37 -9.88 -13.28
N GLY A 168 -10.27 -9.63 -12.58
CA GLY A 168 -9.85 -8.32 -12.09
C GLY A 168 -10.81 -7.68 -11.09
N ARG A 169 -11.84 -8.40 -10.70
CA ARG A 169 -12.89 -7.92 -9.80
C ARG A 169 -12.59 -8.28 -8.36
N GLY A 170 -13.02 -7.43 -7.46
CA GLY A 170 -12.91 -7.64 -6.04
C GLY A 170 -11.86 -6.77 -5.37
N ALA A 171 -11.99 -6.66 -4.06
CA ALA A 171 -11.06 -5.95 -3.22
C ALA A 171 -9.92 -6.87 -2.80
N TRP A 172 -8.71 -6.33 -2.81
CA TRP A 172 -7.52 -7.00 -2.31
C TRP A 172 -7.08 -6.39 -0.99
N ILE A 173 -6.52 -7.21 -0.14
CA ILE A 173 -6.00 -6.80 1.17
C ILE A 173 -4.54 -7.24 1.32
N ASP A 174 -3.83 -6.57 2.20
CA ASP A 174 -2.53 -6.98 2.70
C ASP A 174 -2.73 -7.60 4.09
N ALA A 175 -2.72 -8.93 4.14
CA ALA A 175 -2.85 -9.69 5.37
C ALA A 175 -1.46 -10.00 5.93
N ALA A 176 -0.92 -9.07 6.72
CA ALA A 176 0.40 -9.17 7.37
C ALA A 176 1.54 -9.55 6.40
N GLY A 177 1.48 -9.04 5.19
CA GLY A 177 2.51 -9.29 4.18
C GLY A 177 2.08 -10.20 3.04
N LEU A 178 0.98 -10.91 3.16
CA LEU A 178 0.39 -11.73 2.11
C LEU A 178 -0.73 -10.98 1.40
N TYR A 179 -0.70 -10.93 0.08
CA TYR A 179 -1.78 -10.35 -0.71
C TYR A 179 -2.88 -11.38 -0.93
N LEU A 180 -4.08 -11.05 -0.46
CA LEU A 180 -5.26 -11.90 -0.58
C LEU A 180 -6.43 -11.14 -1.17
N ALA A 181 -7.29 -11.83 -1.91
CA ALA A 181 -8.62 -11.32 -2.20
C ALA A 181 -9.42 -11.18 -0.89
N ARG A 182 -10.23 -10.14 -0.77
CA ARG A 182 -11.07 -9.93 0.41
C ARG A 182 -11.97 -11.13 0.70
N SER A 183 -12.50 -11.76 -0.34
CA SER A 183 -13.34 -12.97 -0.19
C SER A 183 -12.60 -14.14 0.46
N CYS A 184 -11.30 -14.30 0.23
CA CYS A 184 -10.50 -15.30 0.92
C CYS A 184 -10.37 -15.01 2.42
N MET A 185 -10.25 -13.72 2.78
CA MET A 185 -10.21 -13.33 4.19
C MET A 185 -11.56 -13.54 4.87
N GLU A 186 -12.66 -13.21 4.19
CA GLU A 186 -14.02 -13.45 4.69
C GLU A 186 -14.23 -14.96 4.92
N GLU A 187 -13.87 -15.81 3.95
CA GLU A 187 -13.90 -17.28 4.10
C GLU A 187 -13.07 -17.76 5.30
N LEU A 188 -11.91 -17.14 5.55
CA LEU A 188 -11.07 -17.49 6.70
C LEU A 188 -11.71 -17.10 8.02
N LEU A 189 -12.28 -15.90 8.11
CA LEU A 189 -12.95 -15.43 9.31
C LEU A 189 -14.17 -16.29 9.65
N ASP A 190 -14.97 -16.64 8.64
CA ASP A 190 -16.10 -17.55 8.80
C ASP A 190 -15.64 -18.94 9.32
N ALA A 191 -14.52 -19.45 8.78
CA ALA A 191 -13.97 -20.72 9.24
C ALA A 191 -13.44 -20.67 10.69
N ILE A 192 -12.92 -19.53 11.14
CA ILE A 192 -12.53 -19.31 12.54
C ILE A 192 -13.77 -19.22 13.43
N GLU A 193 -14.80 -18.48 13.03
CA GLU A 193 -16.05 -18.34 13.79
C GLU A 193 -16.80 -19.67 13.93
N GLN A 194 -16.66 -20.58 12.97
CA GLN A 194 -17.26 -21.92 12.98
C GLN A 194 -16.36 -22.98 13.64
N ASP A 195 -15.28 -22.58 14.32
CA ASP A 195 -14.30 -23.49 14.92
C ASP A 195 -13.66 -24.50 13.95
N ALA A 196 -13.68 -24.21 12.64
CA ALA A 196 -13.01 -25.02 11.63
C ALA A 196 -11.50 -24.72 11.53
N VAL A 197 -11.07 -23.58 12.05
CA VAL A 197 -9.65 -23.18 12.17
C VAL A 197 -9.41 -22.76 13.61
N THR A 198 -8.82 -23.65 14.40
CA THR A 198 -8.64 -23.47 15.85
C THR A 198 -7.18 -23.42 16.28
N THR A 199 -6.23 -23.70 15.39
CA THR A 199 -4.79 -23.70 15.70
C THR A 199 -4.00 -22.80 14.75
N PRO A 200 -2.83 -22.30 15.19
CA PRO A 200 -1.94 -21.52 14.32
C PRO A 200 -1.48 -22.30 13.08
N GLU A 201 -1.30 -23.59 13.19
CA GLU A 201 -0.90 -24.48 12.09
C GLU A 201 -2.00 -24.53 11.02
N ALA A 202 -3.26 -24.79 11.43
CA ALA A 202 -4.41 -24.80 10.53
C ALA A 202 -4.64 -23.44 9.87
N LEU A 203 -4.40 -22.33 10.59
CA LEU A 203 -4.42 -20.98 10.04
C LEU A 203 -3.35 -20.80 8.95
N THR A 204 -2.13 -21.25 9.21
CA THR A 204 -1.02 -21.16 8.27
C THR A 204 -1.29 -21.95 6.99
N GLU A 205 -1.79 -23.19 7.13
CA GLU A 205 -2.17 -24.03 5.99
C GLU A 205 -3.26 -23.37 5.12
N ARG A 206 -4.27 -22.77 5.75
CA ARG A 206 -5.32 -22.04 5.02
C ARG A 206 -4.75 -20.84 4.26
N LEU A 207 -3.89 -20.05 4.91
CA LEU A 207 -3.26 -18.90 4.29
C LEU A 207 -2.36 -19.31 3.12
N GLN A 208 -1.62 -20.42 3.24
CA GLN A 208 -0.83 -20.97 2.15
C GLN A 208 -1.70 -21.39 0.97
N ALA A 209 -2.79 -22.11 1.21
CA ALA A 209 -3.72 -22.50 0.16
C ALA A 209 -4.36 -21.31 -0.55
N PHE A 210 -4.64 -20.21 0.16
CA PHE A 210 -5.13 -18.97 -0.44
C PHE A 210 -4.04 -18.26 -1.26
N ALA A 211 -2.80 -18.26 -0.79
CA ALA A 211 -1.66 -17.70 -1.53
C ALA A 211 -1.47 -18.43 -2.86
N GLU A 212 -1.43 -19.77 -2.84
CA GLU A 212 -1.30 -20.61 -4.02
C GLU A 212 -2.44 -20.37 -5.02
N ARG A 213 -3.70 -20.35 -4.56
CA ARG A 213 -4.86 -20.00 -5.41
C ARG A 213 -4.74 -18.60 -6.02
N SER A 214 -4.20 -17.66 -5.25
CA SER A 214 -4.02 -16.28 -5.71
C SER A 214 -2.86 -16.17 -6.71
N GLU A 215 -1.82 -16.98 -6.56
CA GLU A 215 -0.69 -17.07 -7.50
C GLU A 215 -1.07 -17.85 -8.77
N GLU A 216 -1.81 -18.94 -8.68
CA GLU A 216 -2.33 -19.67 -9.84
C GLU A 216 -3.26 -18.81 -10.70
N ARG A 217 -4.07 -17.96 -10.08
CA ARG A 217 -4.89 -16.96 -10.77
C ARG A 217 -4.07 -15.84 -11.40
N ARG A 218 -2.84 -15.61 -10.90
CA ARG A 218 -1.88 -14.62 -11.42
C ARG A 218 -1.05 -15.17 -12.57
N VAL A 219 -0.76 -16.47 -12.53
CA VAL A 219 0.10 -17.18 -13.48
C VAL A 219 -0.77 -18.16 -14.25
N GLY A 220 -1.46 -17.67 -15.27
CA GLY A 220 -1.85 -18.55 -16.35
C GLY A 220 -0.58 -19.19 -16.91
N LYS A 221 -0.53 -20.51 -16.90
CA LYS A 221 0.59 -21.37 -17.27
C LYS A 221 1.58 -20.72 -18.24
N GLU A 222 2.82 -20.59 -17.77
CA GLU A 222 4.06 -20.38 -18.54
C GLU A 222 4.03 -19.26 -19.60
N CYS A 223 4.37 -18.06 -19.18
CA CYS A 223 4.85 -17.04 -20.12
C CYS A 223 6.30 -17.34 -20.49
N PRO A 224 6.65 -17.59 -21.77
CA PRO A 224 8.00 -18.01 -22.20
C PRO A 224 9.02 -16.85 -22.22
N TYR A 225 8.70 -15.67 -21.76
CA TYR A 225 9.61 -14.53 -21.77
C TYR A 225 10.05 -14.16 -20.34
N ARG A 226 11.22 -14.68 -19.95
CA ARG A 226 12.02 -14.07 -18.90
C ARG A 226 12.78 -12.87 -19.50
N TRP A 227 12.62 -11.71 -18.89
CA TRP A 227 13.55 -10.58 -19.04
C TRP A 227 14.59 -10.63 -17.93
#